data_ee2f52f1add941f865fb5ee8c40966ea
#
_entry.id   ee2f52f1add941f865fb5ee8c40966ea
#
_cell.length_a   1.000
_cell.length_b   1.000
_cell.length_c   1.000
_cell.angle_alpha   90.00
_cell.angle_beta   90.00
_cell.angle_gamma   90.00
#
_symmetry.space_group_name_H-M   'P 1'
#
loop_
_entity.id
_entity.type
_entity.pdbx_description
1 polymer ?
#
loop_
_entity_poly.entity_id
_entity_poly.type
_entity_poly.pdbx_seq_one_letter_code
_entity_poly.pdbx_strand_id
1 'polypeptide(L)'
;KEGLLEVAALAEGYSDHPISAALKKAYEEAELGELSMDRVEQAEEIAGHGIKAKIDGRVVYAGNAKLMEEKGVEYEPCTVPGTVVYLAAEKEFLGTIVISDTVKPEAKRAIAQLRQSGVKKTVMLTGDRKDVGEAVAESLGIDEVYTDLLPGDKVDKVEALLGELGEKEKLGFV
;
A
#
# COMPACT_ATOMS: atom_id res chain seq x y z
N LYS A 1 -6.05 14.12 -12.20
CA LYS A 1 -5.81 12.94 -11.33
C LYS A 1 -6.08 11.63 -12.10
N GLU A 2 -7.13 11.59 -12.91
CA GLU A 2 -7.52 10.40 -13.69
C GLU A 2 -6.45 10.02 -14.72
N GLY A 3 -5.91 10.97 -15.46
CA GLY A 3 -4.85 10.73 -16.43
C GLY A 3 -3.53 10.23 -15.84
N LEU A 4 -3.22 10.57 -14.57
CA LEU A 4 -2.01 10.08 -13.90
C LEU A 4 -2.09 8.58 -13.60
N LEU A 5 -3.25 8.10 -13.13
CA LEU A 5 -3.48 6.68 -12.85
C LEU A 5 -3.47 5.85 -14.14
N GLU A 6 -4.05 6.38 -15.22
CA GLU A 6 -3.99 5.75 -16.55
C GLU A 6 -2.55 5.57 -17.03
N VAL A 7 -1.76 6.64 -16.98
CA VAL A 7 -0.35 6.60 -17.40
C VAL A 7 0.46 5.62 -16.56
N ALA A 8 0.22 5.57 -15.23
CA ALA A 8 0.88 4.61 -14.34
C ALA A 8 0.49 3.16 -14.67
N ALA A 9 -0.81 2.90 -14.86
CA ALA A 9 -1.31 1.57 -15.18
C ALA A 9 -0.82 1.10 -16.56
N LEU A 10 -0.70 1.98 -17.53
CA LEU A 10 -0.11 1.68 -18.84
C LEU A 10 1.40 1.39 -18.74
N ALA A 11 2.16 2.24 -18.04
CA ALA A 11 3.61 2.08 -17.90
C ALA A 11 3.96 0.75 -17.22
N GLU A 12 3.27 0.44 -16.13
CA GLU A 12 3.48 -0.80 -15.35
C GLU A 12 2.75 -2.02 -15.95
N GLY A 13 1.95 -1.82 -17.00
CA GLY A 13 1.06 -2.84 -17.56
C GLY A 13 1.74 -4.11 -18.06
N TYR A 14 3.02 -4.06 -18.41
CA TYR A 14 3.83 -5.20 -18.83
C TYR A 14 4.71 -5.79 -17.72
N SER A 15 4.64 -5.26 -16.51
CA SER A 15 5.39 -5.78 -15.35
C SER A 15 4.56 -6.79 -14.57
N ASP A 16 5.22 -7.84 -14.08
CA ASP A 16 4.62 -8.81 -13.14
C ASP A 16 4.76 -8.37 -11.68
N HIS A 17 5.23 -7.14 -11.44
CA HIS A 17 5.41 -6.63 -10.09
C HIS A 17 4.05 -6.41 -9.38
N PRO A 18 3.93 -6.63 -8.05
CA PRO A 18 2.70 -6.40 -7.29
C PRO A 18 2.12 -4.98 -7.45
N ILE A 19 2.97 -3.97 -7.68
CA ILE A 19 2.58 -2.58 -7.97
C ILE A 19 1.71 -2.52 -9.22
N SER A 20 2.06 -3.24 -10.28
CA SER A 20 1.30 -3.29 -11.54
C SER A 20 -0.13 -3.79 -11.32
N ALA A 21 -0.30 -4.87 -10.55
CA ALA A 21 -1.62 -5.40 -10.21
C ALA A 21 -2.45 -4.40 -9.41
N ALA A 22 -1.83 -3.70 -8.45
CA ALA A 22 -2.50 -2.67 -7.64
C ALA A 22 -2.95 -1.47 -8.49
N LEU A 23 -2.12 -1.01 -9.43
CA LEU A 23 -2.45 0.10 -10.32
C LEU A 23 -3.58 -0.24 -11.30
N LYS A 24 -3.54 -1.43 -11.90
CA LYS A 24 -4.61 -1.92 -12.78
C LYS A 24 -5.94 -2.02 -12.04
N LYS A 25 -5.92 -2.62 -10.85
CA LYS A 25 -7.11 -2.74 -10.00
C LYS A 25 -7.66 -1.37 -9.63
N ALA A 26 -6.82 -0.41 -9.23
CA ALA A 26 -7.24 0.94 -8.90
C ALA A 26 -7.85 1.66 -10.13
N TYR A 27 -7.32 1.42 -11.32
CA TYR A 27 -7.87 1.95 -12.56
C TYR A 27 -9.26 1.40 -12.88
N GLU A 28 -9.45 0.08 -12.72
CA GLU A 28 -10.75 -0.59 -12.90
C GLU A 28 -11.78 -0.10 -11.86
N GLU A 29 -11.39 0.01 -10.58
CA GLU A 29 -12.26 0.50 -9.51
C GLU A 29 -12.65 1.98 -9.68
N ALA A 30 -11.84 2.77 -10.37
CA ALA A 30 -12.13 4.17 -10.68
C ALA A 30 -13.08 4.33 -11.87
N GLU A 31 -13.51 3.23 -12.52
CA GLU A 31 -14.42 3.22 -13.67
C GLU A 31 -13.96 4.14 -14.84
N LEU A 32 -12.64 4.26 -15.05
CA LEU A 32 -12.04 5.14 -16.05
C LEU A 32 -12.11 4.60 -17.49
N GLY A 33 -12.75 3.46 -17.69
CA GLY A 33 -12.89 2.81 -18.98
C GLY A 33 -11.93 1.64 -19.17
N GLU A 34 -11.75 1.19 -20.40
CA GLU A 34 -10.85 0.10 -20.74
C GLU A 34 -9.41 0.60 -20.89
N LEU A 35 -8.46 -0.06 -20.23
CA LEU A 35 -7.04 0.27 -20.34
C LEU A 35 -6.48 -0.24 -21.68
N SER A 36 -6.29 0.67 -22.62
CA SER A 36 -5.83 0.33 -23.98
C SER A 36 -4.31 0.12 -24.01
N MET A 37 -3.87 -1.12 -23.85
CA MET A 37 -2.44 -1.48 -23.82
C MET A 37 -1.74 -1.26 -25.18
N ASP A 38 -2.48 -1.15 -26.27
CA ASP A 38 -1.95 -0.85 -27.62
C ASP A 38 -1.26 0.51 -27.72
N ARG A 39 -1.51 1.41 -26.74
CA ARG A 39 -0.86 2.70 -26.62
C ARG A 39 0.59 2.61 -26.14
N VAL A 40 0.98 1.47 -25.58
CA VAL A 40 2.34 1.24 -25.10
C VAL A 40 3.16 0.60 -26.20
N GLU A 41 4.06 1.36 -26.81
CA GLU A 41 4.92 0.92 -27.90
C GLU A 41 6.11 0.08 -27.41
N GLN A 42 6.67 0.44 -26.25
CA GLN A 42 7.81 -0.22 -25.62
C GLN A 42 7.73 -0.07 -24.11
N ALA A 43 8.15 -1.09 -23.37
CA ALA A 43 8.35 -1.05 -21.92
C ALA A 43 9.67 -1.74 -21.56
N GLU A 44 10.45 -1.13 -20.67
CA GLU A 44 11.75 -1.62 -20.22
C GLU A 44 11.82 -1.46 -18.71
N GLU A 45 12.06 -2.54 -18.00
CA GLU A 45 12.26 -2.51 -16.55
C GLU A 45 13.69 -2.04 -16.23
N ILE A 46 13.79 -1.06 -15.34
CA ILE A 46 15.04 -0.56 -14.77
C ILE A 46 15.20 -1.15 -13.39
N ALA A 47 16.02 -2.19 -13.28
CA ALA A 47 16.17 -2.99 -12.07
C ALA A 47 16.37 -2.13 -10.81
N GLY A 48 15.50 -2.31 -9.81
CA GLY A 48 15.54 -1.60 -8.52
C GLY A 48 15.12 -0.12 -8.58
N HIS A 49 14.67 0.40 -9.75
CA HIS A 49 14.31 1.79 -9.93
C HIS A 49 12.87 1.98 -10.42
N GLY A 50 12.38 1.13 -11.31
CA GLY A 50 11.05 1.22 -11.90
C GLY A 50 11.03 0.84 -13.36
N ILE A 51 10.16 1.47 -14.13
CA ILE A 51 9.90 1.20 -15.55
C ILE A 51 10.07 2.47 -16.38
N LYS A 52 10.60 2.28 -17.59
CA LYS A 52 10.56 3.23 -18.68
C LYS A 52 9.62 2.68 -19.74
N ALA A 53 8.60 3.42 -20.11
CA ALA A 53 7.67 3.04 -21.17
C ALA A 53 7.57 4.14 -22.23
N LYS A 54 7.26 3.75 -23.47
CA LYS A 54 6.90 4.69 -24.52
C LYS A 54 5.40 4.57 -24.79
N ILE A 55 4.66 5.60 -24.43
CA ILE A 55 3.20 5.68 -24.50
C ILE A 55 2.81 6.81 -25.42
N ASP A 56 2.07 6.53 -26.48
CA ASP A 56 1.65 7.51 -27.51
C ASP A 56 2.82 8.36 -28.05
N GLY A 57 3.97 7.72 -28.27
CA GLY A 57 5.17 8.39 -28.77
C GLY A 57 6.00 9.14 -27.72
N ARG A 58 5.52 9.29 -26.48
CA ARG A 58 6.23 9.96 -25.35
C ARG A 58 6.88 8.97 -24.43
N VAL A 59 8.08 9.30 -23.96
CA VAL A 59 8.79 8.48 -22.96
C VAL A 59 8.26 8.82 -21.57
N VAL A 60 7.78 7.81 -20.87
CA VAL A 60 7.27 7.89 -19.50
C VAL A 60 8.15 7.07 -18.57
N TYR A 61 8.42 7.59 -17.40
CA TYR A 61 9.11 6.92 -16.31
C TYR A 61 8.14 6.74 -15.15
N ALA A 62 8.06 5.51 -14.62
CA ALA A 62 7.31 5.19 -13.41
C ALA A 62 8.23 4.45 -12.45
N GLY A 63 8.40 4.94 -11.22
CA GLY A 63 9.30 4.28 -10.28
C GLY A 63 9.57 5.06 -9.00
N ASN A 64 10.67 4.72 -8.34
CA ASN A 64 11.06 5.34 -7.08
C ASN A 64 11.78 6.69 -7.28
N ALA A 65 12.09 7.36 -6.16
CA ALA A 65 12.81 8.64 -6.15
C ALA A 65 14.16 8.57 -6.88
N LYS A 66 14.87 7.44 -6.76
CA LYS A 66 16.18 7.25 -7.43
C LYS A 66 16.06 7.32 -8.94
N LEU A 67 14.97 6.81 -9.51
CA LEU A 67 14.71 6.91 -10.94
C LEU A 67 14.54 8.37 -11.37
N MET A 68 13.83 9.17 -10.60
CA MET A 68 13.64 10.59 -10.87
C MET A 68 14.99 11.35 -10.84
N GLU A 69 15.80 11.09 -9.82
CA GLU A 69 17.15 11.66 -9.67
C GLU A 69 18.07 11.28 -10.84
N GLU A 70 18.09 10.00 -11.23
CA GLU A 70 18.90 9.50 -12.34
C GLU A 70 18.52 10.13 -13.68
N LYS A 71 17.23 10.39 -13.89
CA LYS A 71 16.71 11.04 -15.14
C LYS A 71 16.74 12.56 -15.06
N GLY A 72 17.17 13.14 -13.94
CA GLY A 72 17.26 14.58 -13.74
C GLY A 72 15.87 15.26 -13.76
N VAL A 73 14.87 14.57 -13.21
CA VAL A 73 13.52 15.08 -13.05
C VAL A 73 13.41 15.72 -11.67
N GLU A 74 13.03 16.98 -11.59
CA GLU A 74 12.66 17.64 -10.35
C GLU A 74 11.30 17.11 -9.88
N TYR A 75 11.24 16.58 -8.67
CA TYR A 75 10.02 15.97 -8.12
C TYR A 75 9.75 16.46 -6.69
N GLU A 76 8.51 16.35 -6.25
CA GLU A 76 8.12 16.64 -4.87
C GLU A 76 8.21 15.35 -4.03
N PRO A 77 9.07 15.30 -2.98
CA PRO A 77 9.16 14.15 -2.10
C PRO A 77 7.84 13.85 -1.41
N CYS A 78 7.39 12.61 -1.51
CA CYS A 78 6.17 12.16 -0.84
C CYS A 78 6.49 11.60 0.54
N THR A 79 5.84 12.12 1.57
CA THR A 79 5.98 11.66 2.96
C THR A 79 4.83 10.77 3.43
N VAL A 80 3.86 10.51 2.55
CA VAL A 80 2.72 9.64 2.86
C VAL A 80 3.19 8.20 3.01
N PRO A 81 2.78 7.47 4.07
CA PRO A 81 3.13 6.06 4.24
C PRO A 81 2.60 5.20 3.09
N GLY A 82 3.42 4.27 2.60
CA GLY A 82 3.06 3.36 1.52
C GLY A 82 4.18 3.21 0.49
N THR A 83 3.90 2.45 -0.57
CA THR A 83 4.78 2.34 -1.73
C THR A 83 4.52 3.54 -2.65
N VAL A 84 5.53 4.36 -2.82
CA VAL A 84 5.45 5.60 -3.60
C VAL A 84 5.95 5.35 -5.03
N VAL A 85 5.11 5.64 -6.01
CA VAL A 85 5.45 5.60 -7.44
C VAL A 85 5.42 7.02 -7.98
N TYR A 86 6.58 7.52 -8.38
CA TYR A 86 6.74 8.81 -9.06
C TYR A 86 6.59 8.61 -10.55
N LEU A 87 5.91 9.53 -11.21
CA LEU A 87 5.65 9.52 -12.64
C LEU A 87 6.22 10.76 -13.31
N ALA A 88 6.92 10.56 -14.40
CA ALA A 88 7.43 11.64 -15.22
C ALA A 88 7.28 11.31 -16.71
N ALA A 89 7.03 12.33 -17.53
CA ALA A 89 7.09 12.23 -18.98
C ALA A 89 8.31 13.01 -19.46
N GLU A 90 9.26 12.33 -20.09
CA GLU A 90 10.56 12.90 -20.48
C GLU A 90 11.31 13.53 -19.28
N LYS A 91 11.23 14.85 -19.08
CA LYS A 91 11.80 15.58 -17.94
C LYS A 91 10.75 16.30 -17.10
N GLU A 92 9.48 16.16 -17.44
CA GLU A 92 8.38 16.79 -16.74
C GLU A 92 7.82 15.85 -15.67
N PHE A 93 7.81 16.28 -14.42
CA PHE A 93 7.18 15.55 -13.34
C PHE A 93 5.65 15.62 -13.47
N LEU A 94 5.00 14.47 -13.56
CA LEU A 94 3.55 14.37 -13.72
C LEU A 94 2.83 14.26 -12.37
N GLY A 95 3.46 13.63 -11.38
CA GLY A 95 2.90 13.45 -10.06
C GLY A 95 3.32 12.16 -9.39
N THR A 96 2.69 11.90 -8.25
CA THR A 96 2.98 10.75 -7.38
C THR A 96 1.72 9.94 -7.15
N ILE A 97 1.85 8.63 -7.19
CA ILE A 97 0.83 7.68 -6.74
C ILE A 97 1.37 6.97 -5.51
N VAL A 98 0.57 6.91 -4.45
CA VAL A 98 0.88 6.16 -3.24
C VAL A 98 0.01 4.92 -3.20
N ILE A 99 0.65 3.76 -3.19
CA ILE A 99 -0.01 2.47 -3.00
C ILE A 99 0.18 2.12 -1.53
N SER A 100 -0.90 2.08 -0.80
CA SER A 100 -0.91 1.69 0.61
C SER A 100 -1.97 0.63 0.84
N ASP A 101 -1.67 -0.29 1.74
CA ASP A 101 -2.69 -1.21 2.22
C ASP A 101 -3.78 -0.40 2.91
N THR A 102 -4.99 -0.51 2.38
CA THR A 102 -6.15 0.11 2.99
C THR A 102 -6.81 -0.88 3.94
N VAL A 103 -7.14 -0.41 5.12
CA VAL A 103 -7.98 -1.17 6.05
C VAL A 103 -9.30 -1.47 5.36
N LYS A 104 -9.65 -2.75 5.25
CA LYS A 104 -10.92 -3.16 4.66
C LYS A 104 -12.08 -2.48 5.41
N PRO A 105 -13.07 -1.89 4.71
CA PRO A 105 -14.21 -1.23 5.36
C PRO A 105 -14.94 -2.14 6.37
N GLU A 106 -14.94 -3.45 6.09
CA GLU A 106 -15.54 -4.47 6.94
C GLU A 106 -14.79 -4.66 8.27
N ALA A 107 -13.47 -4.38 8.32
CA ALA A 107 -12.67 -4.60 9.52
C ALA A 107 -13.15 -3.73 10.69
N LYS A 108 -13.42 -2.45 10.44
CA LYS A 108 -13.99 -1.56 11.46
C LYS A 108 -15.33 -2.05 12.00
N ARG A 109 -16.18 -2.54 11.09
CA ARG A 109 -17.48 -3.11 11.44
C ARG A 109 -17.34 -4.41 12.24
N ALA A 110 -16.38 -5.26 11.85
CA ALA A 110 -16.10 -6.52 12.57
C ALA A 110 -15.62 -6.24 14.01
N ILE A 111 -14.69 -5.31 14.21
CA ILE A 111 -14.24 -4.90 15.55
C ILE A 111 -15.40 -4.37 16.40
N ALA A 112 -16.27 -3.53 15.82
CA ALA A 112 -17.44 -3.03 16.52
C ALA A 112 -18.41 -4.17 16.91
N GLN A 113 -18.61 -5.16 16.05
CA GLN A 113 -19.46 -6.32 16.33
C GLN A 113 -18.85 -7.23 17.42
N LEU A 114 -17.53 -7.43 17.41
CA LEU A 114 -16.85 -8.19 18.48
C LEU A 114 -17.06 -7.53 19.85
N ARG A 115 -16.96 -6.23 19.94
CA ARG A 115 -17.25 -5.49 21.19
C ARG A 115 -18.71 -5.65 21.63
N GLN A 116 -19.67 -5.56 20.71
CA GLN A 116 -21.08 -5.77 21.01
C GLN A 116 -21.37 -7.21 21.47
N SER A 117 -20.58 -8.18 21.02
CA SER A 117 -20.66 -9.59 21.40
C SER A 117 -19.96 -9.90 22.75
N GLY A 118 -19.42 -8.89 23.44
CA GLY A 118 -18.85 -9.03 24.78
C GLY A 118 -17.32 -9.19 24.81
N VAL A 119 -16.62 -8.97 23.69
CA VAL A 119 -15.16 -8.87 23.69
C VAL A 119 -14.73 -7.66 24.51
N LYS A 120 -13.97 -7.89 25.56
CA LYS A 120 -13.55 -6.86 26.51
C LYS A 120 -12.39 -6.01 26.02
N LYS A 121 -11.47 -6.62 25.29
CA LYS A 121 -10.22 -6.00 24.85
C LYS A 121 -9.84 -6.53 23.46
N THR A 122 -9.46 -5.62 22.58
CA THR A 122 -8.94 -5.93 21.25
C THR A 122 -7.47 -5.51 21.16
N VAL A 123 -6.62 -6.39 20.62
CA VAL A 123 -5.17 -6.16 20.50
C VAL A 123 -4.73 -6.43 19.08
N MET A 124 -3.94 -5.54 18.51
CA MET A 124 -3.31 -5.73 17.19
C MET A 124 -1.82 -6.00 17.34
N LEU A 125 -1.34 -7.05 16.66
CA LEU A 125 0.08 -7.40 16.58
C LEU A 125 0.53 -7.26 15.11
N THR A 126 1.39 -6.29 14.83
CA THR A 126 1.85 -6.03 13.46
C THR A 126 3.36 -5.95 13.36
N GLY A 127 3.91 -6.35 12.21
CA GLY A 127 5.31 -6.09 11.85
C GLY A 127 5.53 -4.71 11.22
N ASP A 128 4.45 -3.94 11.01
CA ASP A 128 4.55 -2.61 10.45
C ASP A 128 5.21 -1.64 11.43
N ARG A 129 5.73 -0.55 10.88
CA ARG A 129 6.30 0.54 11.68
C ARG A 129 5.26 1.14 12.62
N LYS A 130 5.75 1.70 13.72
CA LYS A 130 4.93 2.27 14.78
C LYS A 130 3.88 3.27 14.27
N ASP A 131 4.29 4.23 13.45
CA ASP A 131 3.42 5.28 12.90
C ASP A 131 2.26 4.69 12.07
N VAL A 132 2.52 3.64 11.29
CA VAL A 132 1.51 2.96 10.46
C VAL A 132 0.58 2.13 11.33
N GLY A 133 1.13 1.31 12.22
CA GLY A 133 0.35 0.43 13.09
C GLY A 133 -0.58 1.20 14.04
N GLU A 134 -0.08 2.29 14.65
CA GLU A 134 -0.90 3.16 15.51
C GLU A 134 -2.05 3.81 14.75
N ALA A 135 -1.80 4.35 13.54
CA ALA A 135 -2.84 4.95 12.71
C ALA A 135 -3.94 3.95 12.31
N VAL A 136 -3.55 2.72 11.97
CA VAL A 136 -4.51 1.64 11.66
C VAL A 136 -5.32 1.26 12.89
N ALA A 137 -4.68 1.04 14.04
CA ALA A 137 -5.35 0.69 15.30
C ALA A 137 -6.37 1.75 15.72
N GLU A 138 -6.00 3.04 15.65
CA GLU A 138 -6.88 4.17 15.93
C GLU A 138 -8.09 4.17 14.98
N SER A 139 -7.86 4.01 13.66
CA SER A 139 -8.93 3.99 12.66
C SER A 139 -9.94 2.88 12.87
N LEU A 140 -9.49 1.73 13.37
CA LEU A 140 -10.31 0.55 13.68
C LEU A 140 -10.93 0.60 15.07
N GLY A 141 -10.43 1.47 15.96
CA GLY A 141 -10.83 1.53 17.35
C GLY A 141 -10.31 0.35 18.16
N ILE A 142 -9.11 -0.15 17.88
CA ILE A 142 -8.44 -1.21 18.64
C ILE A 142 -7.87 -0.64 19.93
N ASP A 143 -7.94 -1.41 21.02
CA ASP A 143 -7.58 -0.92 22.36
C ASP A 143 -6.06 -0.88 22.57
N GLU A 144 -5.32 -1.85 22.04
CA GLU A 144 -3.86 -1.89 22.12
C GLU A 144 -3.24 -2.33 20.80
N VAL A 145 -2.07 -1.77 20.50
CA VAL A 145 -1.30 -2.15 19.31
C VAL A 145 0.17 -2.34 19.69
N TYR A 146 0.75 -3.41 19.16
CA TYR A 146 2.18 -3.69 19.21
C TYR A 146 2.73 -3.73 17.80
N THR A 147 3.72 -2.91 17.53
CA THR A 147 4.28 -2.65 16.20
C THR A 147 5.72 -3.13 16.12
N ASP A 148 6.30 -3.10 14.92
CA ASP A 148 7.70 -3.50 14.65
C ASP A 148 8.03 -4.94 15.11
N LEU A 149 7.02 -5.83 15.18
CA LEU A 149 7.17 -7.19 15.69
C LEU A 149 7.73 -8.14 14.62
N LEU A 150 8.77 -8.85 14.96
CA LEU A 150 9.20 -10.03 14.21
C LEU A 150 8.24 -11.21 14.46
N PRO A 151 8.26 -12.25 13.60
CA PRO A 151 7.38 -13.42 13.79
C PRO A 151 7.49 -14.06 15.18
N GLY A 152 8.70 -14.15 15.76
CA GLY A 152 8.92 -14.67 17.13
C GLY A 152 8.28 -13.78 18.19
N ASP A 153 8.45 -12.45 18.07
CA ASP A 153 7.91 -11.48 19.04
C ASP A 153 6.39 -11.55 19.13
N LYS A 154 5.71 -11.87 18.00
CA LYS A 154 4.26 -12.06 17.99
C LYS A 154 3.83 -13.24 18.86
N VAL A 155 4.58 -14.33 18.83
CA VAL A 155 4.31 -15.52 19.65
C VAL A 155 4.49 -15.18 21.13
N ASP A 156 5.61 -14.56 21.49
CA ASP A 156 5.92 -14.16 22.87
C ASP A 156 4.83 -13.20 23.41
N LYS A 157 4.34 -12.29 22.57
CA LYS A 157 3.25 -11.38 22.95
C LYS A 157 1.94 -12.09 23.18
N VAL A 158 1.58 -13.06 22.34
CA VAL A 158 0.37 -13.88 22.53
C VAL A 158 0.48 -14.70 23.84
N GLU A 159 1.64 -15.28 24.12
CA GLU A 159 1.88 -16.02 25.37
C GLU A 159 1.76 -15.10 26.60
N ALA A 160 2.31 -13.89 26.55
CA ALA A 160 2.17 -12.92 27.62
C ALA A 160 0.70 -12.52 27.85
N LEU A 161 -0.04 -12.24 26.79
CA LEU A 161 -1.47 -11.92 26.86
C LEU A 161 -2.31 -13.09 27.41
N LEU A 162 -1.95 -14.33 27.06
CA LEU A 162 -2.57 -15.52 27.63
C LEU A 162 -2.31 -15.66 29.15
N GLY A 163 -1.10 -15.27 29.59
CA GLY A 163 -0.74 -15.28 30.99
C GLY A 163 -1.47 -14.25 31.88
N GLU A 164 -1.98 -13.18 31.24
CA GLU A 164 -2.76 -12.14 31.91
C GLU A 164 -4.24 -12.49 32.09
N LEU A 165 -4.72 -13.55 31.43
CA LEU A 165 -6.14 -13.93 31.45
C LEU A 165 -6.54 -14.56 32.78
N GLY A 166 -7.71 -14.20 33.30
CA GLY A 166 -8.35 -14.85 34.41
C GLY A 166 -8.92 -16.24 34.06
N GLU A 167 -9.21 -17.07 35.07
CA GLU A 167 -9.67 -18.47 34.89
C GLU A 167 -10.87 -18.65 33.94
N LYS A 168 -11.70 -17.63 33.79
CA LYS A 168 -12.90 -17.66 32.91
C LYS A 168 -12.75 -16.87 31.61
N GLU A 169 -11.60 -16.28 31.39
CA GLU A 169 -11.32 -15.48 30.17
C GLU A 169 -10.67 -16.34 29.10
N LYS A 170 -10.89 -15.98 27.87
CA LYS A 170 -10.34 -16.67 26.69
C LYS A 170 -9.80 -15.65 25.70
N LEU A 171 -8.70 -16.01 25.06
CA LEU A 171 -8.13 -15.27 23.94
C LEU A 171 -8.61 -15.90 22.62
N GLY A 172 -9.13 -15.09 21.74
CA GLY A 172 -9.39 -15.45 20.35
C GLY A 172 -8.32 -14.86 19.45
N PHE A 173 -7.73 -15.66 18.58
CA PHE A 173 -6.78 -15.23 17.57
C PHE A 173 -7.41 -15.31 16.19
N VAL A 174 -7.29 -14.23 15.38
CA VAL A 174 -7.89 -14.08 14.04
C VAL A 174 -6.83 -13.72 13.02
#